data_27ff17a3aaadb176128d6d5859a47640
#
_entry.id   27ff17a3aaadb176128d6d5859a47640
#
_cell.length_a   1.000
_cell.length_b   1.000
_cell.length_c   1.000
_cell.angle_alpha   90.00
_cell.angle_beta   90.00
_cell.angle_gamma   90.00
#
_symmetry.space_group_name_H-M   'P 1'
#
loop_
_entity.id
_entity.type
_entity.pdbx_description
1 polymer ?
#
loop_
_entity_poly.entity_id
_entity_poly.type
_entity_poly.pdbx_seq_one_letter_code
_entity_poly.pdbx_strand_id
1 'polypeptide(L)' 'MTGATTLSIAFTLEINLGNEGMRSPVHIRDALRAISDKIRYDDELDDLTQKIRDINGNVVGKYEVTE' A
#
# COMPACT_ATOMS: atom_id res chain seq x y z
N MET A 1 -30.03 -4.13 -3.45
CA MET A 1 -29.36 -4.21 -3.55
C MET A 1 -28.81 -4.51 -3.92
N THR A 2 -28.73 -4.67 -3.95
CA THR A 2 -28.10 -4.89 -4.19
C THR A 2 -27.30 -5.12 -4.45
N GLY A 3 -26.94 -5.27 -4.54
CA GLY A 3 -26.10 -5.36 -4.69
C GLY A 3 -25.33 -5.90 -4.87
N ALA A 4 -25.33 -6.23 -4.67
CA ALA A 4 -24.66 -6.66 -4.75
C ALA A 4 -23.92 -7.26 -5.15
N THR A 5 -24.04 -7.62 -5.48
CA THR A 5 -23.38 -8.18 -5.87
C THR A 5 -22.34 -8.19 -6.24
N THR A 6 -22.16 -7.94 -5.89
CA THR A 6 -21.22 -7.54 -6.22
C THR A 6 -19.93 -7.98 -6.02
N LEU A 7 -19.17 -7.77 -6.79
CA LEU A 7 -17.79 -7.99 -6.64
C LEU A 7 -17.26 -6.97 -5.67
N SER A 8 -16.58 -7.45 -4.64
CA SER A 8 -15.88 -6.56 -3.74
C SER A 8 -14.41 -6.66 -4.04
N ILE A 9 -13.91 -5.72 -4.81
CA ILE A 9 -12.48 -5.62 -5.07
C ILE A 9 -12.00 -4.39 -4.34
N ALA A 10 -10.95 -4.55 -3.53
CA ALA A 10 -10.43 -3.46 -2.74
C ALA A 10 -8.91 -3.39 -2.84
N PHE A 11 -8.40 -2.19 -2.81
CA PHE A 11 -6.97 -1.95 -2.65
C PHE A 11 -6.75 -1.60 -1.19
N THR A 12 -5.93 -2.41 -0.51
CA THR A 12 -5.67 -2.22 0.92
C THR A 12 -4.20 -1.90 1.12
N LEU A 13 -3.94 -1.07 2.11
CA LEU A 13 -2.59 -0.65 2.42
C LEU A 13 -2.46 -0.57 3.94
N GLU A 14 -1.41 -1.20 4.46
CA GLU A 14 -1.16 -1.22 5.90
C GLU A 14 0.29 -0.88 6.17
N ILE A 15 0.53 0.03 7.12
CA ILE A 15 1.87 0.42 7.53
C ILE A 15 1.92 0.34 9.04
N ASN A 16 2.89 -0.39 9.57
CA ASN A 16 3.14 -0.48 11.00
C ASN A 16 4.05 0.67 11.42
N LEU A 17 3.70 1.35 12.48
CA LEU A 17 4.38 2.58 12.89
C LEU A 17 5.34 2.40 14.05
N GLY A 18 5.79 1.17 14.31
CA GLY A 18 6.66 0.89 15.43
C GLY A 18 8.14 1.15 15.20
N ASN A 19 8.58 1.32 13.97
CA ASN A 19 9.99 1.50 13.64
C ASN A 19 10.37 2.97 13.59
N GLU A 20 11.62 3.26 13.94
CA GLU A 20 12.11 4.64 13.90
C GLU A 20 12.00 5.27 12.51
N GLY A 21 12.15 4.45 11.47
CA GLY A 21 12.05 4.93 10.09
C GLY A 21 10.62 5.11 9.61
N MET A 22 9.61 4.85 10.46
CA MET A 22 8.21 4.97 10.08
C MET A 22 7.38 5.39 11.30
N ARG A 23 7.74 6.50 11.94
CA ARG A 23 7.07 6.94 13.16
C ARG A 23 6.41 8.30 13.04
N SER A 24 6.79 9.09 12.07
CA SER A 24 6.27 10.44 11.93
C SER A 24 5.43 10.56 10.67
N PRO A 25 4.54 11.56 10.63
CA PRO A 25 3.74 11.79 9.41
C PRO A 25 4.57 11.97 8.16
N VAL A 26 5.78 12.55 8.26
CA VAL A 26 6.62 12.74 7.10
C VAL A 26 7.08 11.38 6.52
N HIS A 27 7.34 10.41 7.40
CA HIS A 27 7.72 9.08 6.95
C HIS A 27 6.56 8.41 6.20
N ILE A 28 5.34 8.58 6.72
CA ILE A 28 4.15 8.03 6.06
C ILE A 28 3.95 8.69 4.70
N ARG A 29 4.07 10.01 4.66
CA ARG A 29 3.93 10.75 3.41
C ARG A 29 4.95 10.28 2.37
N ASP A 30 6.20 10.14 2.79
CA ASP A 30 7.25 9.74 1.87
C ASP A 30 7.04 8.30 1.36
N ALA A 31 6.56 7.41 2.24
CA ALA A 31 6.24 6.05 1.86
C ALA A 31 5.10 6.02 0.82
N LEU A 32 4.05 6.80 1.07
CA LEU A 32 2.93 6.87 0.14
C LEU A 32 3.35 7.45 -1.21
N ARG A 33 4.24 8.43 -1.18
CA ARG A 33 4.77 9.01 -2.42
C ARG A 33 5.57 7.98 -3.20
N ALA A 34 6.40 7.20 -2.53
CA ALA A 34 7.18 6.15 -3.18
C ALA A 34 6.26 5.09 -3.78
N ILE A 35 5.19 4.72 -3.08
CA ILE A 35 4.21 3.79 -3.59
C ILE A 35 3.53 4.36 -4.83
N SER A 36 3.13 5.62 -4.75
CA SER A 36 2.50 6.30 -5.87
C SER A 36 3.40 6.27 -7.12
N ASP A 37 4.69 6.46 -6.93
CA ASP A 37 5.63 6.46 -8.05
C ASP A 37 5.80 5.08 -8.67
N LYS A 38 5.56 4.02 -7.91
CA LYS A 38 5.67 2.65 -8.41
C LYS A 38 4.44 2.18 -9.16
N ILE A 39 3.28 2.76 -8.86
CA ILE A 39 2.03 2.37 -9.49
C ILE A 39 1.86 3.16 -10.78
N ARG A 40 1.73 2.47 -11.89
CA ARG A 40 1.56 3.09 -13.19
C ARG A 40 0.14 2.85 -13.67
N TYR A 41 -0.39 3.78 -14.42
CA TYR A 41 -1.77 3.70 -14.85
C TYR A 41 -2.05 2.51 -15.78
N ASP A 42 -1.01 1.93 -16.38
CA ASP A 42 -1.16 0.78 -17.24
C ASP A 42 -0.83 -0.55 -16.53
N ASP A 43 -0.63 -0.52 -15.21
CA ASP A 43 -0.42 -1.75 -14.44
C ASP A 43 -1.71 -2.56 -14.37
N GLU A 44 -1.55 -3.88 -14.31
CA GLU A 44 -2.67 -4.76 -14.04
C GLU A 44 -2.94 -4.75 -12.54
N LEU A 45 -4.21 -4.88 -12.15
CA LEU A 45 -4.58 -4.89 -10.73
C LEU A 45 -3.86 -6.00 -9.96
N ASP A 46 -3.68 -7.17 -10.60
CA ASP A 46 -3.03 -8.30 -9.93
C ASP A 46 -1.56 -8.05 -9.63
N ASP A 47 -0.96 -7.05 -10.27
CA ASP A 47 0.45 -6.75 -10.10
C ASP A 47 0.71 -5.69 -9.05
N LEU A 48 -0.31 -5.25 -8.32
CA LEU A 48 -0.18 -4.16 -7.36
C LEU A 48 0.14 -4.61 -5.95
N THR A 49 0.56 -5.85 -5.76
CA THR A 49 0.92 -6.36 -4.43
C THR A 49 2.40 -6.18 -4.18
N GLN A 50 2.74 -5.41 -3.16
CA GLN A 50 4.13 -5.08 -2.84
C GLN A 50 4.30 -4.90 -1.33
N LYS A 51 5.52 -5.13 -0.85
CA LYS A 51 5.89 -4.81 0.51
C LYS A 51 6.31 -3.35 0.61
N ILE A 52 6.08 -2.76 1.77
CA ILE A 52 6.45 -1.38 2.05
C ILE A 52 7.65 -1.40 3.01
N ARG A 53 8.67 -0.62 2.69
CA ARG A 53 9.88 -0.54 3.52
C ARG A 53 10.05 0.86 4.07
N ASP A 54 10.68 0.94 5.24
CA ASP A 54 11.02 2.23 5.83
C ASP A 54 12.34 2.75 5.25
N ILE A 55 12.81 3.89 5.76
CA ILE A 55 14.04 4.50 5.25
C ILE A 55 15.27 3.66 5.53
N ASN A 56 15.16 2.71 6.45
CA ASN A 56 16.26 1.81 6.80
C ASN A 56 16.18 0.47 6.07
N GLY A 57 15.19 0.30 5.19
CA GLY A 57 15.02 -0.92 4.42
C GLY A 57 14.25 -2.03 5.11
N ASN A 58 13.72 -1.77 6.31
CA ASN A 58 12.91 -2.75 7.03
C ASN A 58 11.51 -2.82 6.45
N VAL A 59 10.95 -4.04 6.37
CA VAL A 59 9.58 -4.19 5.92
C VAL A 59 8.64 -3.75 7.03
N VAL A 60 7.82 -2.76 6.75
CA VAL A 60 6.91 -2.18 7.74
C VAL A 60 5.45 -2.33 7.34
N GLY A 61 5.17 -2.87 6.17
CA GLY A 61 3.79 -3.06 5.75
C GLY A 61 3.70 -3.64 4.37
N LYS A 62 2.51 -3.54 3.80
CA LYS A 62 2.27 -4.03 2.45
C LYS A 62 1.05 -3.34 1.86
N TYR A 63 0.93 -3.38 0.55
CA TYR A 63 -0.33 -3.05 -0.11
C TYR A 63 -0.67 -4.18 -1.06
N GLU A 64 -1.96 -4.37 -1.30
CA GLU A 64 -2.43 -5.45 -2.14
C GLU A 64 -3.85 -5.18 -2.63
N VAL A 65 -4.20 -5.86 -3.71
CA VAL A 65 -5.57 -5.89 -4.20
C VAL A 65 -6.21 -7.16 -3.67
N THR A 66 -7.37 -7.03 -3.06
CA THR A 66 -8.11 -8.17 -2.50
C THR A 66 -9.48 -8.26 -3.15
N GLU A 67 -10.00 -9.47 -3.19
CA GLU A 67 -11.34 -9.72 -3.71
C GLU A 67 -12.24 -10.32 -2.66
#